data_93a90873289444ee160147fcc78dc315
#
_entry.id   93a90873289444ee160147fcc78dc315
#
_cell.length_a   1.000
_cell.length_b   1.000
_cell.length_c   1.000
_cell.angle_alpha   90.00
_cell.angle_beta   90.00
_cell.angle_gamma   90.00
#
_symmetry.space_group_name_H-M   'P 1'
#
loop_
_entity.id
_entity.type
_entity.pdbx_description
1 polymer ?
#
loop_
_entity_poly.entity_id
_entity_poly.type
_entity_poly.pdbx_seq_one_letter_code
_entity_poly.pdbx_strand_id
1 'polypeptide(L)'
;MTEFKDLAQMRRSHRKFTEQEIDADDVRLILRAALMSPTSKGQRAWQFVVVDDKQDIEKLADAKDLGSQFLKGAPLAIVVLGDPVQNDCWVEDGSIAAISMQYQAEDLGLGSCWIQMRGRGLSDGTSADTVIRGILDIPENLSVLCVLAIGHKADERKPQNEDKLKWENVHADKL
;
A
#
# COMPACT_ATOMS: atom_id res chain seq x y z
N MET A 1 15.00 -16.90 5.16
CA MET A 1 14.87 -15.91 4.05
C MET A 1 14.11 -16.60 2.94
N THR A 2 12.94 -16.09 2.62
CA THR A 2 12.07 -16.66 1.57
C THR A 2 12.63 -16.23 0.20
N GLU A 3 12.65 -17.13 -0.78
CA GLU A 3 13.08 -16.77 -2.13
C GLU A 3 12.04 -15.85 -2.78
N PHE A 4 12.48 -14.89 -3.61
CA PHE A 4 11.58 -13.92 -4.21
C PHE A 4 10.46 -14.56 -5.06
N LYS A 5 10.76 -15.67 -5.75
CA LYS A 5 9.73 -16.42 -6.51
C LYS A 5 8.59 -16.89 -5.61
N ASP A 6 8.92 -17.34 -4.39
CA ASP A 6 7.94 -17.83 -3.41
C ASP A 6 7.14 -16.66 -2.83
N LEU A 7 7.79 -15.53 -2.52
CA LEU A 7 7.11 -14.32 -2.10
C LEU A 7 6.11 -13.81 -3.16
N ALA A 8 6.50 -13.84 -4.44
CA ALA A 8 5.64 -13.44 -5.54
C ALA A 8 4.40 -14.32 -5.65
N GLN A 9 4.55 -15.63 -5.42
CA GLN A 9 3.44 -16.58 -5.42
C GLN A 9 2.56 -16.47 -4.17
N MET A 10 3.18 -16.30 -3.00
CA MET A 10 2.50 -16.31 -1.69
C MET A 10 1.78 -15.01 -1.38
N ARG A 11 2.35 -13.85 -1.76
CA ARG A 11 1.75 -12.55 -1.45
C ARG A 11 0.33 -12.44 -2.01
N ARG A 12 -0.61 -12.22 -1.11
CA ARG A 12 -2.03 -12.01 -1.42
C ARG A 12 -2.55 -10.75 -0.72
N SER A 13 -3.66 -10.22 -1.20
CA SER A 13 -4.37 -9.13 -0.53
C SER A 13 -5.19 -9.68 0.63
N HIS A 14 -4.75 -9.41 1.86
CA HIS A 14 -5.43 -9.74 3.11
C HIS A 14 -6.29 -8.56 3.57
N ARG A 15 -7.52 -8.82 3.95
CA ARG A 15 -8.51 -7.81 4.39
C ARG A 15 -9.11 -8.14 5.76
N LYS A 16 -8.54 -9.12 6.43
CA LYS A 16 -8.86 -9.48 7.81
C LYS A 16 -7.56 -9.58 8.58
N PHE A 17 -7.49 -8.88 9.68
CA PHE A 17 -6.33 -8.80 10.52
C PHE A 17 -6.72 -9.11 11.96
N THR A 18 -5.76 -9.55 12.77
CA THR A 18 -5.93 -9.64 14.21
C THR A 18 -5.68 -8.27 14.85
N GLU A 19 -6.06 -8.10 16.10
CA GLU A 19 -5.80 -6.87 16.87
C GLU A 19 -4.35 -6.78 17.37
N GLN A 20 -3.54 -7.79 17.09
CA GLN A 20 -2.14 -7.81 17.50
C GLN A 20 -1.36 -6.68 16.83
N GLU A 21 -0.69 -5.88 17.62
CA GLU A 21 0.22 -4.85 17.14
C GLU A 21 1.40 -5.46 16.38
N ILE A 22 1.95 -4.71 15.44
CA ILE A 22 3.14 -5.10 14.69
C ILE A 22 4.37 -4.59 15.45
N ASP A 23 5.38 -5.45 15.57
CA ASP A 23 6.65 -5.07 16.18
C ASP A 23 7.28 -3.87 15.45
N ALA A 24 7.82 -2.93 16.20
CA ALA A 24 8.42 -1.71 15.64
C ALA A 24 9.61 -2.02 14.69
N ASP A 25 10.36 -3.08 14.95
CA ASP A 25 11.44 -3.51 14.06
C ASP A 25 10.90 -4.05 12.73
N ASP A 26 9.75 -4.75 12.74
CA ASP A 26 9.07 -5.20 11.52
C ASP A 26 8.55 -4.00 10.70
N VAL A 27 7.93 -3.01 11.36
CA VAL A 27 7.52 -1.75 10.70
C VAL A 27 8.72 -1.07 10.06
N ARG A 28 9.85 -1.03 10.77
CA ARG A 28 11.09 -0.44 10.25
C ARG A 28 11.62 -1.20 9.01
N LEU A 29 11.55 -2.53 8.99
CA LEU A 29 11.94 -3.33 7.83
C LEU A 29 11.03 -3.08 6.63
N ILE A 30 9.73 -2.97 6.85
CA ILE A 30 8.75 -2.63 5.79
C ILE A 30 9.06 -1.26 5.19
N LEU A 31 9.27 -0.24 6.01
CA LEU A 31 9.63 1.11 5.54
C LEU A 31 11.00 1.13 4.85
N ARG A 32 11.96 0.36 5.34
CA ARG A 32 13.27 0.21 4.71
C ARG A 32 13.14 -0.32 3.28
N ALA A 33 12.26 -1.28 3.02
CA ALA A 33 12.02 -1.81 1.67
C ALA A 33 11.50 -0.72 0.72
N ALA A 34 10.60 0.16 1.19
CA ALA A 34 10.14 1.31 0.44
C ALA A 34 11.26 2.31 0.14
N LEU A 35 12.05 2.67 1.16
CA LEU A 35 13.14 3.64 1.03
C LEU A 35 14.29 3.17 0.13
N MET A 36 14.42 1.86 -0.07
CA MET A 36 15.40 1.24 -0.98
C MET A 36 14.86 1.03 -2.39
N SER A 37 13.57 1.27 -2.63
CA SER A 37 12.98 1.09 -3.96
C SER A 37 13.54 2.10 -4.96
N PRO A 38 13.68 1.71 -6.25
CA PRO A 38 14.14 2.62 -7.28
C PRO A 38 13.11 3.72 -7.55
N THR A 39 13.60 4.88 -7.99
CA THR A 39 12.76 6.00 -8.41
C THR A 39 13.24 6.60 -9.72
N SER A 40 12.35 7.25 -10.45
CA SER A 40 12.68 8.01 -11.66
C SER A 40 13.78 9.03 -11.36
N LYS A 41 14.86 8.99 -12.13
CA LYS A 41 16.03 9.88 -11.98
C LYS A 41 16.64 9.92 -10.57
N GLY A 42 16.33 8.95 -9.73
CA GLY A 42 16.77 8.90 -8.32
C GLY A 42 16.20 10.01 -7.44
N GLN A 43 15.08 10.61 -7.80
CA GLN A 43 14.52 11.80 -7.15
C GLN A 43 13.97 11.53 -5.75
N ARG A 44 13.47 10.31 -5.46
CA ARG A 44 12.94 9.92 -4.13
C ARG A 44 11.90 10.92 -3.62
N ALA A 45 11.00 11.36 -4.53
CA ALA A 45 9.97 12.36 -4.22
C ALA A 45 8.74 11.78 -3.50
N TRP A 46 8.76 10.48 -3.16
CA TRP A 46 7.74 9.85 -2.33
C TRP A 46 7.94 10.17 -0.85
N GLN A 47 6.85 10.18 -0.11
CA GLN A 47 6.82 10.25 1.35
C GLN A 47 5.84 9.22 1.90
N PHE A 48 6.01 8.84 3.15
CA PHE A 48 5.20 7.83 3.82
C PHE A 48 4.74 8.35 5.17
N VAL A 49 3.44 8.25 5.46
CA VAL A 49 2.90 8.50 6.78
C VAL A 49 2.48 7.17 7.38
N VAL A 50 3.06 6.84 8.52
CA VAL A 50 2.72 5.65 9.31
C VAL A 50 1.64 6.04 10.31
N VAL A 51 0.54 5.31 10.30
CA VAL A 51 -0.63 5.58 11.16
C VAL A 51 -0.97 4.30 11.92
N ASP A 52 -0.85 4.34 13.24
CA ASP A 52 -1.24 3.28 14.18
C ASP A 52 -2.32 3.74 15.16
N ASP A 53 -2.64 5.03 15.18
CA ASP A 53 -3.79 5.54 15.92
C ASP A 53 -5.10 5.00 15.33
N LYS A 54 -5.86 4.30 16.17
CA LYS A 54 -7.10 3.64 15.73
C LYS A 54 -8.15 4.62 15.21
N GLN A 55 -8.25 5.81 15.79
CA GLN A 55 -9.25 6.80 15.36
C GLN A 55 -8.89 7.35 13.98
N ASP A 56 -7.61 7.58 13.71
CA ASP A 56 -7.17 8.05 12.41
C ASP A 56 -7.26 6.95 11.34
N ILE A 57 -6.98 5.69 11.69
CA ILE A 57 -7.24 4.54 10.80
C ILE A 57 -8.73 4.44 10.43
N GLU A 58 -9.65 4.63 11.38
CA GLU A 58 -11.09 4.64 11.13
C GLU A 58 -11.50 5.79 10.19
N LYS A 59 -10.98 7.00 10.40
CA LYS A 59 -11.21 8.15 9.51
C LYS A 59 -10.65 7.89 8.10
N LEU A 60 -9.45 7.31 7.99
CA LEU A 60 -8.85 6.94 6.70
C LEU A 60 -9.70 5.91 5.96
N ALA A 61 -10.32 4.96 6.67
CA ALA A 61 -11.24 3.99 6.08
C ALA A 61 -12.48 4.65 5.49
N ASP A 62 -12.92 5.76 6.04
CA ASP A 62 -14.08 6.53 5.61
C ASP A 62 -13.75 7.62 4.56
N ALA A 63 -12.49 7.72 4.11
CA ALA A 63 -12.07 8.71 3.12
C ALA A 63 -12.64 8.49 1.71
N LYS A 64 -13.27 7.35 1.47
CA LYS A 64 -14.03 7.03 0.24
C LYS A 64 -15.18 6.07 0.55
N ASP A 65 -16.20 6.08 -0.29
CA ASP A 65 -17.44 5.31 -0.03
C ASP A 65 -17.24 3.79 -0.07
N LEU A 66 -16.40 3.26 -0.94
CA LEU A 66 -16.32 1.81 -1.18
C LEU A 66 -14.90 1.25 -1.13
N GLY A 67 -14.76 0.05 -0.55
CA GLY A 67 -13.55 -0.77 -0.66
C GLY A 67 -12.41 -0.39 0.28
N SER A 68 -12.67 0.42 1.32
CA SER A 68 -11.70 0.82 2.35
C SER A 68 -12.11 0.38 3.77
N GLN A 69 -13.34 -0.02 3.99
CA GLN A 69 -13.89 -0.29 5.34
C GLN A 69 -13.12 -1.37 6.12
N PHE A 70 -12.50 -2.32 5.43
CA PHE A 70 -11.68 -3.35 6.09
C PHE A 70 -10.42 -2.77 6.76
N LEU A 71 -10.01 -1.53 6.42
CA LEU A 71 -8.89 -0.84 7.05
C LEU A 71 -9.11 -0.64 8.55
N LYS A 72 -10.38 -0.46 8.99
CA LYS A 72 -10.74 -0.34 10.41
C LYS A 72 -10.30 -1.53 11.28
N GLY A 73 -10.08 -2.70 10.66
CA GLY A 73 -9.58 -3.90 11.34
C GLY A 73 -8.06 -4.08 11.26
N ALA A 74 -7.32 -3.18 10.61
CA ALA A 74 -5.86 -3.25 10.54
C ALA A 74 -5.23 -2.49 11.71
N PRO A 75 -4.18 -3.04 12.35
CA PRO A 75 -3.44 -2.33 13.40
C PRO A 75 -2.51 -1.24 12.84
N LEU A 76 -2.22 -1.26 11.54
CA LEU A 76 -1.29 -0.33 10.90
C LEU A 76 -1.78 0.07 9.52
N ALA A 77 -1.70 1.36 9.22
CA ALA A 77 -1.84 1.92 7.88
C ALA A 77 -0.58 2.67 7.47
N ILE A 78 -0.15 2.51 6.21
CA ILE A 78 0.92 3.34 5.64
C ILE A 78 0.33 4.10 4.45
N VAL A 79 0.30 5.43 4.56
CA VAL A 79 -0.15 6.30 3.47
C VAL A 79 1.04 6.61 2.57
N VAL A 80 0.91 6.33 1.28
CA VAL A 80 1.93 6.58 0.27
C VAL A 80 1.62 7.88 -0.44
N LEU A 81 2.56 8.81 -0.39
CA LEU A 81 2.46 10.15 -0.95
C LEU A 81 3.54 10.37 -2.01
N GLY A 82 3.29 11.29 -2.92
CA GLY A 82 4.30 11.79 -3.84
C GLY A 82 4.09 13.25 -4.17
N ASP A 83 5.16 13.91 -4.62
CA ASP A 83 5.11 15.29 -5.11
C ASP A 83 5.02 15.28 -6.65
N PRO A 84 3.83 15.57 -7.23
CA PRO A 84 3.62 15.53 -8.68
C PRO A 84 4.33 16.66 -9.42
N VAL A 85 4.74 17.72 -8.73
CA VAL A 85 5.49 18.83 -9.33
C VAL A 85 6.98 18.51 -9.40
N GLN A 86 7.50 17.89 -8.33
CA GLN A 86 8.90 17.48 -8.28
C GLN A 86 9.19 16.29 -9.22
N ASN A 87 8.24 15.36 -9.37
CA ASN A 87 8.41 14.14 -10.15
C ASN A 87 7.13 13.73 -10.89
N ASP A 88 7.16 13.79 -12.20
CA ASP A 88 6.08 13.34 -13.09
C ASP A 88 5.78 11.83 -13.00
N CYS A 89 6.77 11.02 -12.58
CA CYS A 89 6.64 9.58 -12.34
C CYS A 89 6.29 9.23 -10.87
N TRP A 90 5.74 10.17 -10.11
CA TRP A 90 5.44 9.94 -8.68
C TRP A 90 4.49 8.77 -8.42
N VAL A 91 3.59 8.48 -9.35
CA VAL A 91 2.64 7.36 -9.25
C VAL A 91 3.35 6.02 -9.39
N GLU A 92 4.22 5.90 -10.38
CA GLU A 92 5.04 4.71 -10.63
C GLU A 92 6.00 4.47 -9.46
N ASP A 93 6.73 5.49 -9.05
CA ASP A 93 7.68 5.42 -7.93
C ASP A 93 6.98 5.03 -6.62
N GLY A 94 5.83 5.66 -6.31
CA GLY A 94 5.02 5.31 -5.16
C GLY A 94 4.45 3.89 -5.22
N SER A 95 4.08 3.42 -6.42
CA SER A 95 3.59 2.05 -6.63
C SER A 95 4.69 1.01 -6.42
N ILE A 96 5.90 1.28 -6.90
CA ILE A 96 7.08 0.43 -6.69
C ILE A 96 7.43 0.36 -5.19
N ALA A 97 7.41 1.48 -4.50
CA ALA A 97 7.64 1.52 -3.06
C ALA A 97 6.55 0.73 -2.29
N ALA A 98 5.29 0.89 -2.66
CA ALA A 98 4.17 0.19 -2.04
C ALA A 98 4.26 -1.33 -2.22
N ILE A 99 4.58 -1.82 -3.42
CA ILE A 99 4.74 -3.27 -3.62
C ILE A 99 5.97 -3.82 -2.90
N SER A 100 7.05 -3.05 -2.78
CA SER A 100 8.23 -3.44 -2.00
C SER A 100 7.89 -3.63 -0.53
N MET A 101 7.08 -2.72 0.05
CA MET A 101 6.54 -2.88 1.40
C MET A 101 5.67 -4.12 1.55
N GLN A 102 4.82 -4.42 0.57
CA GLN A 102 3.95 -5.60 0.62
C GLN A 102 4.74 -6.92 0.55
N TYR A 103 5.81 -6.99 -0.22
CA TYR A 103 6.69 -8.15 -0.24
C TYR A 103 7.45 -8.31 1.07
N GLN A 104 7.92 -7.21 1.66
CA GLN A 104 8.58 -7.27 2.96
C GLN A 104 7.59 -7.69 4.06
N ALA A 105 6.36 -7.19 4.05
CA ALA A 105 5.32 -7.64 4.98
C ALA A 105 5.05 -9.15 4.84
N GLU A 106 4.98 -9.68 3.60
CA GLU A 106 4.80 -11.10 3.36
C GLU A 106 5.98 -11.93 3.88
N ASP A 107 7.23 -11.49 3.69
CA ASP A 107 8.44 -12.16 4.21
C ASP A 107 8.47 -12.21 5.74
N LEU A 108 7.87 -11.21 6.40
CA LEU A 108 7.68 -11.16 7.85
C LEU A 108 6.45 -11.95 8.35
N GLY A 109 5.73 -12.63 7.44
CA GLY A 109 4.52 -13.39 7.79
C GLY A 109 3.26 -12.52 7.98
N LEU A 110 3.37 -11.20 7.74
CA LEU A 110 2.26 -10.27 7.85
C LEU A 110 1.39 -10.27 6.60
N GLY A 111 0.13 -9.89 6.77
CA GLY A 111 -0.80 -9.62 5.68
C GLY A 111 -0.77 -8.15 5.29
N SER A 112 -0.99 -7.88 3.99
CA SER A 112 -1.15 -6.52 3.51
C SER A 112 -2.20 -6.39 2.42
N CYS A 113 -2.75 -5.17 2.25
CA CYS A 113 -3.65 -4.87 1.15
C CYS A 113 -3.49 -3.43 0.69
N TRP A 114 -3.37 -3.23 -0.62
CA TRP A 114 -3.44 -1.92 -1.27
C TRP A 114 -4.88 -1.40 -1.26
N ILE A 115 -5.06 -0.16 -0.82
CA ILE A 115 -6.32 0.58 -0.88
C ILE A 115 -6.11 1.78 -1.80
N GLN A 116 -6.73 1.72 -2.97
CA GLN A 116 -6.64 2.81 -3.95
C GLN A 116 -7.32 4.07 -3.40
N MET A 117 -6.58 5.19 -3.36
CA MET A 117 -7.10 6.50 -2.96
C MET A 117 -7.07 7.50 -4.13
N ARG A 118 -5.99 7.54 -4.90
CA ARG A 118 -5.89 8.40 -6.09
C ARG A 118 -7.06 8.13 -7.05
N GLY A 119 -7.79 9.20 -7.42
CA GLY A 119 -8.97 9.11 -8.28
C GLY A 119 -10.18 8.44 -7.63
N ARG A 120 -10.22 8.40 -6.30
CA ARG A 120 -11.37 7.93 -5.50
C ARG A 120 -11.83 9.05 -4.56
N GLY A 121 -13.04 8.90 -4.00
CA GLY A 121 -13.62 9.87 -3.07
C GLY A 121 -15.00 9.48 -2.60
N LEU A 122 -15.72 10.45 -2.11
CA LEU A 122 -17.07 10.37 -1.59
C LEU A 122 -18.11 10.71 -2.67
N SER A 123 -19.34 10.29 -2.47
CA SER A 123 -20.47 10.51 -3.39
C SER A 123 -20.86 12.00 -3.53
N ASP A 124 -20.46 12.83 -2.57
CA ASP A 124 -20.64 14.29 -2.64
C ASP A 124 -19.61 15.01 -3.53
N GLY A 125 -18.68 14.28 -4.12
CA GLY A 125 -17.62 14.79 -4.98
C GLY A 125 -16.31 15.12 -4.26
N THR A 126 -16.24 14.97 -2.93
CA THR A 126 -15.00 15.19 -2.17
C THR A 126 -13.99 14.08 -2.47
N SER A 127 -12.78 14.46 -2.88
CA SER A 127 -11.74 13.47 -3.18
C SER A 127 -11.18 12.81 -1.92
N ALA A 128 -10.79 11.54 -2.01
CA ALA A 128 -10.10 10.86 -0.91
C ALA A 128 -8.79 11.56 -0.54
N ASP A 129 -8.10 12.15 -1.52
CA ASP A 129 -6.92 12.99 -1.30
C ASP A 129 -7.22 14.15 -0.35
N THR A 130 -8.32 14.89 -0.60
CA THR A 130 -8.74 16.02 0.24
C THR A 130 -9.05 15.58 1.67
N VAL A 131 -9.78 14.46 1.82
CA VAL A 131 -10.15 13.93 3.14
C VAL A 131 -8.91 13.52 3.93
N ILE A 132 -8.04 12.70 3.31
CA ILE A 132 -6.83 12.17 3.96
C ILE A 132 -5.87 13.31 4.32
N ARG A 133 -5.76 14.31 3.45
CA ARG A 133 -4.94 15.50 3.68
C ARG A 133 -5.38 16.24 4.94
N GLY A 134 -6.69 16.39 5.15
CA GLY A 134 -7.25 17.02 6.34
C GLY A 134 -7.12 16.20 7.62
N ILE A 135 -7.05 14.86 7.52
CA ILE A 135 -6.85 13.98 8.69
C ILE A 135 -5.40 14.03 9.19
N LEU A 136 -4.44 14.09 8.25
CA LEU A 136 -3.01 13.88 8.53
C LEU A 136 -2.16 15.15 8.35
N ASP A 137 -2.78 16.32 8.18
CA ASP A 137 -2.10 17.61 7.95
C ASP A 137 -1.08 17.57 6.81
N ILE A 138 -1.43 16.89 5.70
CA ILE A 138 -0.54 16.71 4.55
C ILE A 138 -0.45 18.03 3.76
N PRO A 139 0.77 18.54 3.48
CA PRO A 139 0.97 19.78 2.73
C PRO A 139 0.47 19.68 1.28
N GLU A 140 0.10 20.85 0.71
CA GLU A 140 -0.58 20.92 -0.60
C GLU A 140 0.25 20.42 -1.80
N ASN A 141 1.57 20.44 -1.69
CA ASN A 141 2.47 19.95 -2.74
C ASN A 141 2.54 18.42 -2.83
N LEU A 142 2.02 17.71 -1.82
CA LEU A 142 1.98 16.23 -1.83
C LEU A 142 0.60 15.74 -2.22
N SER A 143 0.55 14.64 -2.94
CA SER A 143 -0.67 13.94 -3.35
C SER A 143 -0.71 12.53 -2.81
N VAL A 144 -1.90 12.07 -2.43
CA VAL A 144 -2.11 10.72 -1.90
C VAL A 144 -2.26 9.72 -3.04
N LEU A 145 -1.41 8.69 -3.06
CA LEU A 145 -1.51 7.60 -4.02
C LEU A 145 -2.43 6.48 -3.51
N CYS A 146 -2.07 5.91 -2.38
CA CYS A 146 -2.78 4.78 -1.79
C CYS A 146 -2.55 4.73 -0.28
N VAL A 147 -3.30 3.84 0.38
CA VAL A 147 -3.05 3.41 1.75
C VAL A 147 -2.78 1.91 1.73
N LEU A 148 -1.75 1.47 2.43
CA LEU A 148 -1.50 0.06 2.71
C LEU A 148 -2.07 -0.28 4.08
N ALA A 149 -3.03 -1.22 4.13
CA ALA A 149 -3.42 -1.88 5.37
C ALA A 149 -2.43 -3.00 5.67
N ILE A 150 -1.89 -3.07 6.88
CA ILE A 150 -0.90 -4.08 7.29
C ILE A 150 -1.28 -4.62 8.67
N GLY A 151 -1.11 -5.93 8.88
CA GLY A 151 -1.39 -6.59 10.15
C GLY A 151 -1.12 -8.09 10.14
N HIS A 152 -1.23 -8.72 11.28
CA HIS A 152 -1.19 -10.18 11.38
C HIS A 152 -2.43 -10.77 10.69
N LYS A 153 -2.22 -11.79 9.85
CA LYS A 153 -3.26 -12.42 9.02
C LYS A 153 -4.31 -13.09 9.91
N ALA A 154 -5.59 -12.73 9.73
CA ALA A 154 -6.72 -13.41 10.37
C ALA A 154 -7.53 -14.28 9.37
N ASP A 155 -7.07 -14.36 8.12
CA ASP A 155 -7.63 -15.25 7.09
C ASP A 155 -6.51 -15.95 6.34
N GLU A 156 -6.79 -17.15 5.86
CA GLU A 156 -5.91 -17.86 4.95
C GLU A 156 -6.23 -17.51 3.50
N ARG A 157 -5.20 -17.30 2.71
CA ARG A 157 -5.29 -17.09 1.27
C ARG A 157 -4.44 -18.12 0.54
N LYS A 158 -5.05 -18.79 -0.43
CA LYS A 158 -4.30 -19.71 -1.30
C LYS A 158 -3.26 -18.91 -2.09
N PRO A 159 -2.04 -19.44 -2.27
CA PRO A 159 -1.04 -18.87 -3.17
C PRO A 159 -1.60 -18.64 -4.57
N GLN A 160 -0.90 -17.85 -5.38
CA GLN A 160 -1.24 -17.70 -6.81
C GLN A 160 -1.16 -19.08 -7.49
N ASN A 161 -2.15 -19.37 -8.32
CA ASN A 161 -2.14 -20.61 -9.09
C ASN A 161 -1.41 -20.35 -10.42
N GLU A 162 -0.30 -21.05 -10.63
CA GLU A 162 0.52 -20.91 -11.83
C GLU A 162 -0.22 -21.33 -13.10
N ASP A 163 -1.14 -22.30 -13.04
CA ASP A 163 -1.96 -22.71 -14.17
C ASP A 163 -2.93 -21.63 -14.67
N LYS A 164 -3.12 -20.57 -13.85
CA LYS A 164 -3.99 -19.42 -14.18
C LYS A 164 -3.23 -18.18 -14.61
N LEU A 165 -1.93 -18.27 -14.77
CA LEU A 165 -1.14 -17.18 -15.29
C LEU A 165 -1.51 -16.91 -16.75
N LYS A 166 -1.67 -15.64 -17.05
CA LYS A 166 -2.11 -15.15 -18.37
C LYS A 166 -0.92 -15.04 -19.33
N TRP A 167 -0.32 -16.19 -19.66
CA TRP A 167 0.83 -16.23 -20.58
C TRP A 167 0.48 -15.71 -21.98
N GLU A 168 -0.79 -15.76 -22.36
CA GLU A 168 -1.32 -15.15 -23.59
C GLU A 168 -1.16 -13.63 -23.64
N ASN A 169 -0.87 -12.97 -22.53
CA ASN A 169 -0.59 -11.53 -22.47
C ASN A 169 0.90 -11.20 -22.66
N VAL A 170 1.75 -12.23 -22.82
CA VAL A 170 3.19 -12.06 -23.04
C VAL A 170 3.50 -12.26 -24.51
N HIS A 171 3.98 -11.21 -25.15
CA HIS A 171 4.28 -11.21 -26.59
C HIS A 171 5.78 -11.04 -26.79
N ALA A 172 6.34 -11.76 -27.76
CA ALA A 172 7.72 -11.60 -28.19
C ALA A 172 7.75 -10.69 -29.43
N ASP A 173 8.59 -9.67 -29.38
CA ASP A 173 8.87 -8.66 -30.43
C ASP A 173 7.67 -7.76 -30.78
N LYS A 174 6.48 -8.33 -31.03
CA LYS A 174 5.29 -7.59 -31.49
C LYS A 174 4.02 -8.12 -30.80
N LEU A 175 3.04 -7.24 -30.62
CA LEU A 175 1.69 -7.56 -30.20
C LEU A 175 0.88 -8.08 -31.39
#